data_91a1219689814be2687fa9155615eba1
#
_entry.id   91a1219689814be2687fa9155615eba1
#
_cell.length_a   1.000
_cell.length_b   1.000
_cell.length_c   1.000
_cell.angle_alpha   90.00
_cell.angle_beta   90.00
_cell.angle_gamma   90.00
#
_symmetry.space_group_name_H-M   'P 1'
#
loop_
_entity.id
_entity.type
_entity.pdbx_description
1 polymer ?
#
loop_
_entity_poly.entity_id
_entity_poly.type
_entity_poly.pdbx_seq_one_letter_code
_entity_poly.pdbx_strand_id
1 'polypeptide(L)'
;QAPQKANEQHSTKKENETEPMIYNTPKAFSFSQIKRYETCPYQYKLAHILHIPTKSGPALSFGSTIHNTLQKFYEQIQEKNNISQQSLFDITPKKPEPKDPNVIEVPTLEELLTIYTSCWINDWYQSKTQRESYKKKGEDILKTFYETHTGKWQVPVTLEGSFKIVVGDSVIRGRIDRIDQKEDGSLEIIDYKTGKTKEKLKAEDKEQLLIYQIATKTLPAYRHLGETSMLTFYYLNDNIKTSFLGTDKELEKIEQKIQTITKNIKDNIFPPKPNSHTCGYCDFKNICEYKAT
;
A
#
# COMPACT_ATOMS: atom_id res chain seq x y z
N GLN A 1 86.05 3.58 1.11
CA GLN A 1 84.93 3.08 0.24
C GLN A 1 83.62 3.25 0.99
N ALA A 2 82.75 4.12 0.46
CA ALA A 2 81.43 4.40 1.04
C ALA A 2 80.38 3.45 0.47
N PRO A 3 79.37 3.03 1.23
CA PRO A 3 78.28 2.19 0.70
C PRO A 3 77.18 3.06 0.01
N GLN A 4 76.78 2.51 -1.15
CA GLN A 4 75.73 3.06 -2.00
C GLN A 4 74.35 3.03 -1.30
N LYS A 5 73.61 4.14 -1.37
CA LYS A 5 72.20 4.23 -0.94
C LYS A 5 71.31 3.52 -1.95
N ALA A 6 70.51 2.55 -1.47
CA ALA A 6 69.46 1.93 -2.22
C ALA A 6 68.28 2.91 -2.38
N ASN A 7 67.82 3.08 -3.61
CA ASN A 7 66.72 3.93 -4.00
C ASN A 7 65.39 3.14 -3.81
N GLU A 8 64.63 3.41 -2.76
CA GLU A 8 63.29 2.87 -2.60
C GLU A 8 62.32 3.63 -3.52
N GLN A 9 61.94 2.96 -4.61
CA GLN A 9 60.87 3.43 -5.46
C GLN A 9 59.54 3.15 -4.76
N HIS A 10 58.90 4.23 -4.25
CA HIS A 10 57.52 4.21 -3.80
C HIS A 10 56.60 3.97 -5.01
N SER A 11 56.11 2.75 -5.16
CA SER A 11 55.06 2.39 -6.07
C SER A 11 53.74 2.90 -5.52
N THR A 12 53.28 4.06 -5.99
CA THR A 12 51.91 4.53 -5.77
C THR A 12 50.96 3.60 -6.49
N LYS A 13 50.21 2.78 -5.71
CA LYS A 13 49.05 2.05 -6.21
C LYS A 13 48.04 3.08 -6.70
N LYS A 14 47.87 3.16 -8.02
CA LYS A 14 46.71 3.79 -8.63
C LYS A 14 45.47 3.00 -8.14
N GLU A 15 44.65 3.58 -7.27
CA GLU A 15 43.29 3.12 -7.05
C GLU A 15 42.59 3.18 -8.41
N ASN A 16 42.19 2.03 -8.93
CA ASN A 16 41.33 1.94 -10.10
C ASN A 16 39.99 2.59 -9.70
N GLU A 17 39.77 3.81 -10.12
CA GLU A 17 38.45 4.43 -10.14
C GLU A 17 37.60 3.58 -11.10
N THR A 18 36.86 2.62 -10.54
CA THR A 18 35.84 1.91 -11.30
C THR A 18 34.73 2.93 -11.63
N GLU A 19 34.46 3.10 -12.93
CA GLU A 19 33.40 3.94 -13.41
C GLU A 19 32.10 3.61 -12.65
N PRO A 20 31.30 4.61 -12.22
CA PRO A 20 30.09 4.37 -11.47
C PRO A 20 29.12 3.53 -12.30
N MET A 21 28.75 2.37 -11.78
CA MET A 21 27.85 1.44 -12.45
C MET A 21 26.46 2.06 -12.55
N ILE A 22 26.01 2.36 -13.78
CA ILE A 22 24.69 2.94 -14.06
C ILE A 22 23.66 1.80 -14.17
N TYR A 23 22.65 1.84 -13.35
CA TYR A 23 21.57 0.86 -13.33
C TYR A 23 20.31 1.39 -14.04
N ASN A 24 19.57 0.50 -14.67
CA ASN A 24 18.24 0.82 -15.19
C ASN A 24 17.27 1.05 -14.01
N THR A 25 16.61 2.18 -14.02
CA THR A 25 15.66 2.56 -12.97
C THR A 25 14.21 2.39 -13.42
N PRO A 26 13.27 2.15 -12.48
CA PRO A 26 11.85 2.02 -12.81
C PRO A 26 11.29 3.29 -13.48
N LYS A 27 10.38 3.10 -14.45
CA LYS A 27 9.64 4.21 -15.09
C LYS A 27 8.44 4.69 -14.25
N ALA A 28 7.96 3.83 -13.36
CA ALA A 28 6.82 4.13 -12.47
C ALA A 28 7.11 3.61 -11.06
N PHE A 29 6.67 4.36 -10.06
CA PHE A 29 6.95 4.11 -8.65
C PHE A 29 5.66 3.88 -7.88
N SER A 30 5.70 3.02 -6.87
CA SER A 30 4.64 2.88 -5.87
C SER A 30 4.98 3.63 -4.58
N PHE A 31 3.98 3.89 -3.74
CA PHE A 31 4.21 4.46 -2.41
C PHE A 31 5.20 3.61 -1.59
N SER A 32 5.08 2.28 -1.62
CA SER A 32 5.99 1.39 -0.89
C SER A 32 7.44 1.48 -1.38
N GLN A 33 7.65 1.71 -2.68
CA GLN A 33 8.98 1.96 -3.24
C GLN A 33 9.56 3.30 -2.76
N ILE A 34 8.76 4.38 -2.78
CA ILE A 34 9.15 5.69 -2.26
C ILE A 34 9.52 5.58 -0.77
N LYS A 35 8.67 4.92 0.03
CA LYS A 35 8.91 4.73 1.47
C LYS A 35 10.15 3.90 1.76
N ARG A 36 10.41 2.86 0.96
CA ARG A 36 11.64 2.05 1.09
C ARG A 36 12.90 2.86 0.80
N TYR A 37 12.88 3.71 -0.24
CA TYR A 37 13.99 4.62 -0.52
C TYR A 37 14.22 5.62 0.61
N GLU A 38 13.17 6.21 1.12
CA GLU A 38 13.23 7.13 2.26
C GLU A 38 13.85 6.47 3.49
N THR A 39 13.45 5.24 3.77
CA THR A 39 13.97 4.44 4.89
C THR A 39 15.47 4.19 4.75
N CYS A 40 15.89 3.67 3.60
CA CYS A 40 17.30 3.48 3.26
C CYS A 40 17.45 3.34 1.74
N PRO A 41 18.06 4.31 1.05
CA PRO A 41 18.29 4.22 -0.40
C PRO A 41 19.05 2.95 -0.83
N TYR A 42 20.01 2.48 -0.02
CA TYR A 42 20.71 1.24 -0.29
C TYR A 42 19.80 0.01 -0.21
N GLN A 43 18.89 -0.04 0.76
CA GLN A 43 17.84 -1.08 0.83
C GLN A 43 16.96 -1.07 -0.43
N TYR A 44 16.59 0.12 -0.92
CA TYR A 44 15.86 0.26 -2.18
C TYR A 44 16.65 -0.32 -3.36
N LYS A 45 17.95 0.00 -3.46
CA LYS A 45 18.86 -0.55 -4.49
C LYS A 45 18.83 -2.07 -4.48
N LEU A 46 19.02 -2.69 -3.31
CA LEU A 46 19.03 -4.15 -3.18
C LEU A 46 17.70 -4.78 -3.63
N ALA A 47 16.58 -4.17 -3.23
CA ALA A 47 15.24 -4.71 -3.50
C ALA A 47 14.75 -4.47 -4.94
N HIS A 48 14.94 -3.25 -5.47
CA HIS A 48 14.23 -2.79 -6.67
C HIS A 48 15.14 -2.52 -7.88
N ILE A 49 16.44 -2.46 -7.67
CA ILE A 49 17.43 -2.33 -8.76
C ILE A 49 18.13 -3.67 -9.00
N LEU A 50 18.64 -4.28 -7.93
CA LEU A 50 19.34 -5.56 -8.00
C LEU A 50 18.41 -6.77 -7.88
N HIS A 51 17.13 -6.54 -7.54
CA HIS A 51 16.10 -7.58 -7.41
C HIS A 51 16.50 -8.76 -6.51
N ILE A 52 17.24 -8.47 -5.43
CA ILE A 52 17.64 -9.52 -4.47
C ILE A 52 16.38 -10.06 -3.79
N PRO A 53 16.12 -11.37 -3.88
CA PRO A 53 14.94 -11.97 -3.29
C PRO A 53 14.89 -11.80 -1.77
N THR A 54 13.73 -11.44 -1.24
CA THR A 54 13.47 -11.37 0.19
C THR A 54 12.36 -12.34 0.59
N LYS A 55 12.43 -12.84 1.82
CA LYS A 55 11.32 -13.61 2.38
C LYS A 55 10.28 -12.64 2.90
N SER A 56 9.06 -12.74 2.38
CA SER A 56 7.92 -12.04 2.97
C SER A 56 7.58 -12.60 4.35
N GLY A 57 6.88 -11.85 5.17
CA GLY A 57 6.47 -12.30 6.49
C GLY A 57 4.97 -12.61 6.56
N PRO A 58 4.51 -13.25 7.64
CA PRO A 58 3.11 -13.62 7.83
C PRO A 58 2.16 -12.42 7.80
N ALA A 59 2.63 -11.24 8.19
CA ALA A 59 1.84 -10.01 8.15
C ALA A 59 1.41 -9.60 6.73
N LEU A 60 2.24 -9.87 5.71
CA LEU A 60 1.90 -9.58 4.31
C LEU A 60 0.81 -10.53 3.80
N SER A 61 0.95 -11.85 4.01
CA SER A 61 -0.05 -12.84 3.63
C SER A 61 -1.38 -12.59 4.32
N PHE A 62 -1.33 -12.29 5.61
CA PHE A 62 -2.51 -11.97 6.41
C PHE A 62 -3.19 -10.69 5.93
N GLY A 63 -2.43 -9.60 5.74
CA GLY A 63 -2.95 -8.35 5.22
C GLY A 63 -3.62 -8.53 3.86
N SER A 64 -2.93 -9.19 2.91
CA SER A 64 -3.48 -9.48 1.58
C SER A 64 -4.74 -10.35 1.64
N THR A 65 -4.79 -11.34 2.54
CA THR A 65 -5.99 -12.16 2.76
C THR A 65 -7.18 -11.29 3.18
N ILE A 66 -7.00 -10.42 4.16
CA ILE A 66 -8.08 -9.56 4.67
C ILE A 66 -8.54 -8.56 3.59
N HIS A 67 -7.61 -7.90 2.88
CA HIS A 67 -7.96 -6.98 1.78
C HIS A 67 -8.74 -7.69 0.68
N ASN A 68 -8.27 -8.84 0.21
CA ASN A 68 -8.98 -9.62 -0.82
C ASN A 68 -10.37 -10.08 -0.35
N THR A 69 -10.51 -10.41 0.94
CA THR A 69 -11.80 -10.79 1.53
C THR A 69 -12.77 -9.61 1.53
N LEU A 70 -12.36 -8.46 2.01
CA LEU A 70 -13.21 -7.26 2.06
C LEU A 70 -13.53 -6.77 0.65
N GLN A 71 -12.58 -6.83 -0.29
CA GLN A 71 -12.83 -6.52 -1.70
C GLN A 71 -13.97 -7.38 -2.24
N LYS A 72 -13.86 -8.71 -2.19
CA LYS A 72 -14.88 -9.63 -2.72
C LYS A 72 -16.23 -9.50 -2.01
N PHE A 73 -16.20 -9.24 -0.71
CA PHE A 73 -17.42 -9.01 0.06
C PHE A 73 -18.15 -7.77 -0.42
N TYR A 74 -17.45 -6.65 -0.62
CA TYR A 74 -18.05 -5.42 -1.13
C TYR A 74 -18.40 -5.49 -2.62
N GLU A 75 -17.68 -6.27 -3.43
CA GLU A 75 -18.07 -6.58 -4.82
C GLU A 75 -19.45 -7.25 -4.84
N GLN A 76 -19.71 -8.23 -3.94
CA GLN A 76 -21.03 -8.85 -3.83
C GLN A 76 -22.11 -7.86 -3.34
N ILE A 77 -21.77 -6.92 -2.45
CA ILE A 77 -22.70 -5.84 -2.08
C ILE A 77 -23.02 -4.98 -3.30
N GLN A 78 -22.02 -4.58 -4.10
CA GLN A 78 -22.25 -3.83 -5.34
C GLN A 78 -23.15 -4.62 -6.32
N GLU A 79 -22.88 -5.87 -6.54
CA GLU A 79 -23.66 -6.76 -7.43
C GLU A 79 -25.12 -6.88 -6.99
N LYS A 80 -25.35 -7.14 -5.69
CA LYS A 80 -26.70 -7.28 -5.12
C LYS A 80 -27.53 -5.98 -5.21
N ASN A 81 -26.86 -4.82 -5.20
CA ASN A 81 -27.51 -3.50 -5.17
C ASN A 81 -27.46 -2.75 -6.52
N ASN A 82 -26.69 -3.23 -7.50
CA ASN A 82 -26.66 -2.65 -8.84
C ASN A 82 -27.86 -3.12 -9.67
N ILE A 83 -29.01 -2.47 -9.51
CA ILE A 83 -30.23 -2.76 -10.27
C ILE A 83 -30.15 -2.28 -11.74
N SER A 84 -29.14 -1.52 -12.14
CA SER A 84 -29.09 -0.83 -13.43
C SER A 84 -28.30 -1.52 -14.54
N GLN A 85 -27.68 -2.68 -14.31
CA GLN A 85 -27.15 -3.53 -15.36
C GLN A 85 -28.02 -4.76 -15.60
N GLN A 86 -29.30 -4.54 -15.89
CA GLN A 86 -30.04 -5.56 -16.63
C GLN A 86 -29.32 -5.78 -17.95
N SER A 87 -28.76 -6.99 -18.09
CA SER A 87 -28.20 -7.46 -19.35
C SER A 87 -29.17 -7.18 -20.49
N LEU A 88 -28.72 -6.50 -21.54
CA LEU A 88 -29.47 -6.29 -22.78
C LEU A 88 -29.88 -7.63 -23.46
N PHE A 89 -29.51 -8.77 -22.90
CA PHE A 89 -29.72 -10.12 -23.41
C PHE A 89 -30.72 -10.98 -22.62
N ASP A 90 -31.28 -10.47 -21.49
CA ASP A 90 -32.30 -11.21 -20.76
C ASP A 90 -33.69 -11.03 -21.41
N ILE A 91 -34.04 -12.03 -22.25
CA ILE A 91 -35.31 -12.09 -23.03
C ILE A 91 -36.52 -12.48 -22.15
N THR A 92 -36.34 -12.72 -20.86
CA THR A 92 -37.46 -13.02 -19.96
C THR A 92 -37.56 -11.94 -18.87
N PRO A 93 -38.59 -11.04 -18.94
CA PRO A 93 -38.80 -10.08 -17.87
C PRO A 93 -39.42 -10.80 -16.64
N LYS A 94 -38.59 -11.31 -15.74
CA LYS A 94 -39.02 -11.44 -14.36
C LYS A 94 -39.11 -10.03 -13.82
N LYS A 95 -40.33 -9.53 -13.67
CA LYS A 95 -40.62 -8.27 -12.98
C LYS A 95 -39.97 -8.36 -11.59
N PRO A 96 -38.89 -7.62 -11.30
CA PRO A 96 -38.34 -7.63 -9.94
C PRO A 96 -39.42 -7.08 -9.02
N GLU A 97 -39.64 -7.73 -7.90
CA GLU A 97 -40.40 -7.12 -6.82
C GLU A 97 -39.72 -5.78 -6.48
N PRO A 98 -40.53 -4.69 -6.24
CA PRO A 98 -39.93 -3.41 -5.90
C PRO A 98 -39.18 -3.55 -4.58
N LYS A 99 -37.85 -3.64 -4.66
CA LYS A 99 -36.98 -3.58 -3.49
C LYS A 99 -37.07 -2.16 -2.92
N ASP A 100 -37.18 -2.04 -1.60
CA ASP A 100 -37.08 -0.74 -0.94
C ASP A 100 -35.69 -0.13 -1.31
N PRO A 101 -35.64 1.01 -2.01
CA PRO A 101 -34.39 1.62 -2.43
C PRO A 101 -33.47 2.03 -1.26
N ASN A 102 -34.01 2.03 -0.04
CA ASN A 102 -33.28 2.38 1.18
C ASN A 102 -32.66 1.16 1.87
N VAL A 103 -32.93 -0.06 1.41
CA VAL A 103 -32.41 -1.28 2.04
C VAL A 103 -31.26 -1.84 1.20
N ILE A 104 -30.03 -1.71 1.72
CA ILE A 104 -28.83 -2.30 1.10
C ILE A 104 -28.83 -3.82 1.38
N GLU A 105 -28.84 -4.61 0.33
CA GLU A 105 -28.67 -6.05 0.42
C GLU A 105 -27.19 -6.41 0.66
N VAL A 106 -26.93 -7.15 1.72
CA VAL A 106 -25.58 -7.49 2.17
C VAL A 106 -25.45 -9.00 2.27
N PRO A 107 -24.32 -9.60 1.86
CA PRO A 107 -24.04 -11.00 2.16
C PRO A 107 -24.06 -11.25 3.67
N THR A 108 -24.46 -12.45 4.06
CA THR A 108 -24.50 -12.85 5.47
C THR A 108 -23.08 -12.96 6.07
N LEU A 109 -22.99 -13.01 7.40
CA LEU A 109 -21.72 -13.27 8.07
C LEU A 109 -21.09 -14.61 7.64
N GLU A 110 -21.91 -15.63 7.41
CA GLU A 110 -21.46 -16.94 6.95
C GLU A 110 -20.85 -16.86 5.54
N GLU A 111 -21.49 -16.11 4.64
CA GLU A 111 -20.95 -15.84 3.30
C GLU A 111 -19.62 -15.08 3.37
N LEU A 112 -19.50 -14.06 4.25
CA LEU A 112 -18.23 -13.33 4.48
C LEU A 112 -17.12 -14.29 4.95
N LEU A 113 -17.39 -15.19 5.90
CA LEU A 113 -16.41 -16.15 6.39
C LEU A 113 -16.06 -17.22 5.34
N THR A 114 -17.00 -17.54 4.46
CA THR A 114 -16.75 -18.41 3.30
C THR A 114 -15.80 -17.72 2.30
N ILE A 115 -16.03 -16.44 1.99
CA ILE A 115 -15.14 -15.61 1.18
C ILE A 115 -13.75 -15.57 1.81
N TYR A 116 -13.66 -15.33 3.12
CA TYR A 116 -12.40 -15.32 3.86
C TYR A 116 -11.62 -16.61 3.69
N THR A 117 -12.29 -17.75 3.84
CA THR A 117 -11.67 -19.06 3.66
C THR A 117 -11.15 -19.25 2.24
N SER A 118 -11.88 -18.76 1.23
CA SER A 118 -11.48 -18.84 -0.19
C SER A 118 -10.30 -17.90 -0.52
N CYS A 119 -10.16 -16.78 0.20
CA CYS A 119 -9.09 -15.81 0.01
C CYS A 119 -7.84 -16.13 0.82
N TRP A 120 -7.87 -17.16 1.65
CA TRP A 120 -6.77 -17.46 2.56
C TRP A 120 -5.47 -17.77 1.82
N ILE A 121 -4.40 -17.03 2.14
CA ILE A 121 -3.05 -17.23 1.62
C ILE A 121 -2.24 -18.01 2.65
N ASN A 122 -1.75 -19.19 2.28
CA ASN A 122 -1.01 -20.10 3.18
C ASN A 122 0.47 -19.76 3.35
N ASP A 123 1.00 -18.85 2.54
CA ASP A 123 2.43 -18.59 2.44
C ASP A 123 2.98 -17.76 3.60
N TRP A 124 4.28 -17.89 3.86
CA TRP A 124 5.08 -17.06 4.75
C TRP A 124 4.81 -17.19 6.25
N TYR A 125 4.01 -18.16 6.70
CA TYR A 125 3.88 -18.49 8.12
C TYR A 125 5.03 -19.41 8.55
N GLN A 126 5.61 -19.14 9.73
CA GLN A 126 6.77 -19.87 10.24
C GLN A 126 6.42 -21.28 10.75
N SER A 127 5.16 -21.49 11.15
CA SER A 127 4.66 -22.75 11.66
C SER A 127 3.16 -22.92 11.40
N LYS A 128 2.68 -24.18 11.49
CA LYS A 128 1.26 -24.48 11.46
C LYS A 128 0.49 -23.76 12.56
N THR A 129 1.02 -23.75 13.76
CA THR A 129 0.41 -23.06 14.92
C THR A 129 0.26 -21.55 14.68
N GLN A 130 1.30 -20.89 14.14
CA GLN A 130 1.22 -19.48 13.80
C GLN A 130 0.15 -19.23 12.73
N ARG A 131 0.10 -20.06 11.68
CA ARG A 131 -0.90 -19.96 10.63
C ARG A 131 -2.32 -20.07 11.16
N GLU A 132 -2.60 -21.08 11.99
CA GLU A 132 -3.93 -21.26 12.61
C GLU A 132 -4.30 -20.10 13.55
N SER A 133 -3.33 -19.55 14.29
CA SER A 133 -3.55 -18.37 15.12
C SER A 133 -3.94 -17.14 14.28
N TYR A 134 -3.25 -16.90 13.16
CA TYR A 134 -3.61 -15.81 12.25
C TYR A 134 -4.97 -16.04 11.59
N LYS A 135 -5.30 -17.30 11.24
CA LYS A 135 -6.58 -17.64 10.64
C LYS A 135 -7.73 -17.34 11.59
N LYS A 136 -7.62 -17.78 12.85
CA LYS A 136 -8.61 -17.45 13.89
C LYS A 136 -8.72 -15.95 14.11
N LYS A 137 -7.58 -15.25 14.21
CA LYS A 137 -7.56 -13.79 14.36
C LYS A 137 -8.32 -13.08 13.24
N GLY A 138 -8.16 -13.54 11.98
CA GLY A 138 -8.89 -12.96 10.84
C GLY A 138 -10.39 -13.20 10.92
N GLU A 139 -10.82 -14.39 11.34
CA GLU A 139 -12.23 -14.68 11.59
C GLU A 139 -12.83 -13.74 12.64
N ASP A 140 -12.13 -13.52 13.75
CA ASP A 140 -12.59 -12.66 14.83
C ASP A 140 -12.66 -11.18 14.38
N ILE A 141 -11.68 -10.70 13.62
CA ILE A 141 -11.69 -9.36 12.99
C ILE A 141 -12.91 -9.19 12.08
N LEU A 142 -13.17 -10.17 11.20
CA LEU A 142 -14.26 -10.07 10.24
C LEU A 142 -15.64 -10.16 10.90
N LYS A 143 -15.79 -10.92 11.97
CA LYS A 143 -17.01 -10.94 12.80
C LYS A 143 -17.28 -9.57 13.41
N THR A 144 -16.27 -8.99 14.09
CA THR A 144 -16.38 -7.66 14.68
C THR A 144 -16.65 -6.59 13.64
N PHE A 145 -16.00 -6.68 12.48
CA PHE A 145 -16.25 -5.79 11.34
C PHE A 145 -17.71 -5.89 10.88
N TYR A 146 -18.23 -7.09 10.68
CA TYR A 146 -19.59 -7.32 10.22
C TYR A 146 -20.63 -6.78 11.21
N GLU A 147 -20.48 -7.12 12.49
CA GLU A 147 -21.39 -6.68 13.56
C GLU A 147 -21.43 -5.14 13.66
N THR A 148 -20.27 -4.49 13.58
CA THR A 148 -20.17 -3.02 13.66
C THR A 148 -20.86 -2.30 12.50
N HIS A 149 -20.88 -2.93 11.31
CA HIS A 149 -21.48 -2.34 10.11
C HIS A 149 -22.94 -2.75 9.91
N THR A 150 -23.47 -3.70 10.69
CA THR A 150 -24.88 -4.11 10.60
C THR A 150 -25.81 -2.91 10.74
N GLY A 151 -26.66 -2.72 9.74
CA GLY A 151 -27.58 -1.57 9.65
C GLY A 151 -26.95 -0.23 9.22
N LYS A 152 -25.64 -0.24 8.87
CA LYS A 152 -24.90 0.97 8.45
C LYS A 152 -24.07 0.73 7.19
N TRP A 153 -24.44 -0.27 6.41
CA TRP A 153 -23.71 -0.61 5.20
C TRP A 153 -23.79 0.51 4.16
N GLN A 154 -22.72 0.66 3.41
CA GLN A 154 -22.65 1.55 2.27
C GLN A 154 -22.20 0.77 1.05
N VAL A 155 -22.69 1.15 -0.13
CA VAL A 155 -22.22 0.60 -1.41
C VAL A 155 -21.05 1.46 -1.87
N PRO A 156 -19.84 0.92 -1.92
CA PRO A 156 -18.68 1.68 -2.39
C PRO A 156 -18.83 2.11 -3.85
N VAL A 157 -18.35 3.30 -4.20
CA VAL A 157 -18.29 3.75 -5.60
C VAL A 157 -17.04 3.22 -6.30
N THR A 158 -16.01 2.83 -5.52
CA THR A 158 -14.79 2.23 -6.06
C THR A 158 -14.22 1.23 -5.06
N LEU A 159 -13.79 0.07 -5.57
CA LEU A 159 -13.03 -0.96 -4.83
C LEU A 159 -11.75 -1.26 -5.57
N GLU A 160 -10.62 -1.35 -4.83
CA GLU A 160 -9.29 -1.67 -5.36
C GLU A 160 -8.95 -0.86 -6.63
N GLY A 161 -9.35 0.42 -6.60
CA GLY A 161 -9.22 1.33 -7.74
C GLY A 161 -7.77 1.63 -8.09
N SER A 162 -7.29 1.10 -9.21
CA SER A 162 -5.93 1.37 -9.69
C SER A 162 -5.80 2.78 -10.23
N PHE A 163 -4.69 3.45 -9.92
CA PHE A 163 -4.39 4.78 -10.44
C PHE A 163 -2.96 4.91 -10.97
N LYS A 164 -2.77 5.87 -11.87
CA LYS A 164 -1.47 6.37 -12.31
C LYS A 164 -1.55 7.88 -12.40
N ILE A 165 -0.73 8.59 -11.65
CA ILE A 165 -0.61 10.04 -11.68
C ILE A 165 0.81 10.44 -12.07
N VAL A 166 0.95 11.63 -12.63
CA VAL A 166 2.25 12.22 -12.95
C VAL A 166 2.59 13.24 -11.86
N VAL A 167 3.74 13.06 -11.23
CA VAL A 167 4.27 13.97 -10.21
C VAL A 167 5.68 14.39 -10.66
N GLY A 168 5.81 15.64 -11.13
CA GLY A 168 7.01 16.08 -11.86
C GLY A 168 7.23 15.20 -13.11
N ASP A 169 8.43 14.68 -13.27
CA ASP A 169 8.82 13.81 -14.39
C ASP A 169 8.62 12.31 -14.11
N SER A 170 7.86 11.96 -13.09
CA SER A 170 7.72 10.58 -12.65
C SER A 170 6.27 10.13 -12.57
N VAL A 171 6.04 8.87 -12.92
CA VAL A 171 4.73 8.23 -12.80
C VAL A 171 4.63 7.55 -11.44
N ILE A 172 3.61 7.90 -10.68
CA ILE A 172 3.24 7.24 -9.43
C ILE A 172 2.03 6.38 -9.68
N ARG A 173 2.11 5.11 -9.28
CA ARG A 173 1.02 4.14 -9.40
C ARG A 173 0.64 3.58 -8.03
N GLY A 174 -0.62 3.28 -7.89
CA GLY A 174 -1.13 2.68 -6.66
C GLY A 174 -2.50 2.08 -6.86
N ARG A 175 -3.08 1.67 -5.76
CA ARG A 175 -4.42 1.14 -5.69
C ARG A 175 -5.06 1.68 -4.42
N ILE A 176 -6.28 2.17 -4.55
CA ILE A 176 -7.10 2.67 -3.44
C ILE A 176 -8.02 1.54 -3.02
N ASP A 177 -7.98 1.12 -1.77
CA ASP A 177 -8.73 -0.03 -1.29
C ASP A 177 -10.24 0.18 -1.46
N ARG A 178 -10.75 1.36 -1.04
CA ARG A 178 -12.17 1.66 -1.10
C ARG A 178 -12.42 3.18 -1.17
N ILE A 179 -13.41 3.56 -1.97
CA ILE A 179 -13.97 4.93 -1.98
C ILE A 179 -15.47 4.82 -1.77
N ASP A 180 -15.97 5.54 -0.77
CA ASP A 180 -17.39 5.71 -0.51
C ASP A 180 -17.80 7.12 -0.92
N GLN A 181 -19.01 7.26 -1.49
CA GLN A 181 -19.64 8.56 -1.68
C GLN A 181 -20.62 8.80 -0.53
N LYS A 182 -20.51 9.96 0.11
CA LYS A 182 -21.37 10.38 1.19
C LYS A 182 -22.69 10.96 0.63
N GLU A 183 -23.66 11.18 1.50
CA GLU A 183 -24.96 11.77 1.12
C GLU A 183 -24.84 13.16 0.48
N ASP A 184 -23.85 13.95 0.87
CA ASP A 184 -23.54 15.26 0.29
C ASP A 184 -22.80 15.19 -1.06
N GLY A 185 -22.54 13.99 -1.58
CA GLY A 185 -21.80 13.76 -2.81
C GLY A 185 -20.27 13.81 -2.65
N SER A 186 -19.76 14.12 -1.46
CA SER A 186 -18.32 14.10 -1.20
C SER A 186 -17.78 12.67 -1.02
N LEU A 187 -16.46 12.50 -1.16
CA LEU A 187 -15.81 11.20 -1.09
C LEU A 187 -15.07 10.98 0.22
N GLU A 188 -15.22 9.78 0.78
CA GLU A 188 -14.35 9.21 1.79
C GLU A 188 -13.43 8.15 1.15
N ILE A 189 -12.11 8.33 1.28
CA ILE A 189 -11.12 7.35 0.86
C ILE A 189 -10.72 6.52 2.07
N ILE A 190 -10.88 5.21 1.99
CA ILE A 190 -10.61 4.27 3.08
C ILE A 190 -9.47 3.35 2.70
N ASP A 191 -8.49 3.23 3.59
CA ASP A 191 -7.37 2.29 3.51
C ASP A 191 -7.39 1.38 4.73
N TYR A 192 -7.46 0.07 4.50
CA TYR A 192 -7.54 -0.93 5.55
C TYR A 192 -6.17 -1.24 6.13
N LYS A 193 -6.08 -1.31 7.44
CA LYS A 193 -4.85 -1.66 8.17
C LYS A 193 -5.09 -2.84 9.09
N THR A 194 -4.26 -3.89 8.94
CA THR A 194 -4.23 -5.06 9.83
C THR A 194 -3.16 -4.94 10.93
N GLY A 195 -2.49 -3.79 11.00
CA GLY A 195 -1.51 -3.46 12.04
C GLY A 195 -2.16 -2.87 13.29
N LYS A 196 -1.32 -2.42 14.23
CA LYS A 196 -1.76 -1.71 15.45
C LYS A 196 -2.30 -0.33 15.11
N THR A 197 -3.35 0.06 15.83
CA THR A 197 -3.92 1.41 15.74
C THR A 197 -2.90 2.48 16.09
N LYS A 198 -2.92 3.57 15.32
CA LYS A 198 -2.18 4.79 15.61
C LYS A 198 -3.17 5.86 16.02
N GLU A 199 -3.21 6.18 17.32
CA GLU A 199 -4.09 7.23 17.84
C GLU A 199 -3.75 8.61 17.28
N LYS A 200 -2.46 8.89 17.09
CA LYS A 200 -1.97 10.13 16.49
C LYS A 200 -1.16 9.81 15.24
N LEU A 201 -1.63 10.32 14.11
CA LEU A 201 -0.93 10.20 12.84
C LEU A 201 0.18 11.25 12.75
N LYS A 202 1.42 10.79 12.57
CA LYS A 202 2.53 11.65 12.16
C LYS A 202 2.42 11.99 10.68
N ALA A 203 3.14 13.00 10.21
CA ALA A 203 3.16 13.39 8.80
C ALA A 203 3.51 12.20 7.88
N GLU A 204 4.48 11.38 8.27
CA GLU A 204 4.92 10.19 7.54
C GLU A 204 3.87 9.07 7.45
N ASP A 205 2.93 9.01 8.40
CA ASP A 205 1.83 8.04 8.40
C ASP A 205 0.75 8.42 7.39
N LYS A 206 0.56 9.71 7.14
CA LYS A 206 -0.47 10.25 6.25
C LYS A 206 -0.14 10.12 4.76
N GLU A 207 1.12 9.96 4.41
CA GLU A 207 1.65 10.10 3.04
C GLU A 207 0.93 9.25 2.00
N GLN A 208 0.58 8.00 2.36
CA GLN A 208 -0.14 7.11 1.45
C GLN A 208 -1.50 7.68 1.04
N LEU A 209 -2.28 8.14 2.02
CA LEU A 209 -3.61 8.69 1.77
C LEU A 209 -3.55 10.08 1.11
N LEU A 210 -2.50 10.88 1.36
CA LEU A 210 -2.28 12.13 0.64
C LEU A 210 -2.04 11.88 -0.85
N ILE A 211 -1.31 10.82 -1.22
CA ILE A 211 -1.14 10.41 -2.62
C ILE A 211 -2.49 9.99 -3.23
N TYR A 212 -3.34 9.31 -2.47
CA TYR A 212 -4.68 8.94 -2.92
C TYR A 212 -5.57 10.18 -3.14
N GLN A 213 -5.47 11.18 -2.25
CA GLN A 213 -6.16 12.46 -2.42
C GLN A 213 -5.70 13.20 -3.68
N ILE A 214 -4.40 13.21 -3.98
CA ILE A 214 -3.89 13.75 -5.25
C ILE A 214 -4.48 12.99 -6.43
N ALA A 215 -4.52 11.66 -6.37
CA ALA A 215 -5.07 10.85 -7.45
C ALA A 215 -6.56 11.14 -7.70
N THR A 216 -7.37 11.25 -6.65
CA THR A 216 -8.80 11.57 -6.78
C THR A 216 -9.05 13.00 -7.24
N LYS A 217 -8.20 13.96 -6.84
CA LYS A 217 -8.27 15.36 -7.26
C LYS A 217 -7.86 15.56 -8.73
N THR A 218 -6.94 14.74 -9.26
CA THR A 218 -6.35 14.95 -10.58
C THR A 218 -6.94 14.08 -11.68
N LEU A 219 -7.30 12.84 -11.38
CA LEU A 219 -7.73 11.88 -12.40
C LEU A 219 -9.21 12.02 -12.75
N PRO A 220 -9.56 12.17 -14.06
CA PRO A 220 -10.95 12.24 -14.51
C PRO A 220 -11.80 11.06 -14.02
N ALA A 221 -11.22 9.86 -13.93
CA ALA A 221 -11.88 8.64 -13.47
C ALA A 221 -12.44 8.76 -12.01
N TYR A 222 -11.92 9.68 -11.21
CA TYR A 222 -12.38 9.91 -9.83
C TYR A 222 -13.05 11.27 -9.64
N ARG A 223 -12.60 12.31 -10.36
CA ARG A 223 -13.12 13.67 -10.22
C ARG A 223 -14.63 13.78 -10.44
N HIS A 224 -15.20 12.97 -11.36
CA HIS A 224 -16.63 12.98 -11.61
C HIS A 224 -17.45 12.35 -10.48
N LEU A 225 -16.82 11.60 -9.57
CA LEU A 225 -17.49 10.98 -8.42
C LEU A 225 -17.73 11.96 -7.28
N GLY A 226 -16.97 13.05 -7.19
CA GLY A 226 -17.09 14.07 -6.16
C GLY A 226 -15.73 14.54 -5.63
N GLU A 227 -15.77 15.48 -4.70
CA GLU A 227 -14.56 15.98 -4.02
C GLU A 227 -14.24 15.13 -2.78
N THR A 228 -12.96 14.84 -2.58
CA THR A 228 -12.51 14.12 -1.37
C THR A 228 -12.65 15.03 -0.15
N SER A 229 -13.47 14.63 0.81
CA SER A 229 -13.67 15.32 2.07
C SER A 229 -13.07 14.59 3.28
N MET A 230 -12.69 13.32 3.12
CA MET A 230 -12.18 12.51 4.22
C MET A 230 -11.21 11.43 3.72
N LEU A 231 -10.13 11.27 4.47
CA LEU A 231 -9.13 10.22 4.31
C LEU A 231 -9.11 9.38 5.58
N THR A 232 -9.36 8.09 5.49
CA THR A 232 -9.57 7.23 6.64
C THR A 232 -8.63 6.02 6.61
N PHE A 233 -7.82 5.88 7.65
CA PHE A 233 -7.24 4.59 8.01
C PHE A 233 -8.20 3.80 8.87
N TYR A 234 -8.56 2.60 8.41
CA TYR A 234 -9.41 1.72 9.17
C TYR A 234 -8.60 0.56 9.74
N TYR A 235 -8.27 0.65 11.03
CA TYR A 235 -7.51 -0.36 11.76
C TYR A 235 -8.43 -1.50 12.18
N LEU A 236 -8.43 -2.56 11.39
CA LEU A 236 -9.37 -3.67 11.52
C LEU A 236 -9.17 -4.50 12.79
N ASN A 237 -7.92 -4.59 13.31
CA ASN A 237 -7.66 -5.31 14.57
C ASN A 237 -8.42 -4.75 15.76
N ASP A 238 -8.48 -3.44 15.84
CA ASP A 238 -9.07 -2.72 16.96
C ASP A 238 -10.44 -2.13 16.59
N ASN A 239 -10.85 -2.30 15.32
CA ASN A 239 -12.07 -1.75 14.74
C ASN A 239 -12.17 -0.23 14.90
N ILE A 240 -11.04 0.47 14.73
CA ILE A 240 -10.92 1.92 14.93
C ILE A 240 -10.63 2.62 13.59
N LYS A 241 -11.35 3.70 13.34
CA LYS A 241 -11.11 4.61 12.21
C LYS A 241 -10.37 5.85 12.69
N THR A 242 -9.31 6.23 11.98
CA THR A 242 -8.60 7.49 12.18
C THR A 242 -8.64 8.28 10.90
N SER A 243 -9.34 9.42 10.93
CA SER A 243 -9.62 10.19 9.73
C SER A 243 -8.96 11.58 9.77
N PHE A 244 -8.66 12.11 8.59
CA PHE A 244 -8.14 13.46 8.38
C PHE A 244 -8.46 13.92 6.95
N LEU A 245 -8.12 15.14 6.62
CA LEU A 245 -8.08 15.65 5.25
C LEU A 245 -6.72 16.33 5.05
N GLY A 246 -6.08 16.06 3.94
CA GLY A 246 -4.83 16.70 3.58
C GLY A 246 -5.04 18.15 3.16
N THR A 247 -4.24 19.06 3.69
CA THR A 247 -4.18 20.45 3.25
C THR A 247 -3.38 20.58 1.96
N ASP A 248 -3.63 21.63 1.16
CA ASP A 248 -2.87 21.87 -0.08
C ASP A 248 -1.36 21.92 0.20
N LYS A 249 -0.94 22.49 1.33
CA LYS A 249 0.48 22.51 1.75
C LYS A 249 1.04 21.10 2.03
N GLU A 250 0.24 20.18 2.59
CA GLU A 250 0.66 18.79 2.78
C GLU A 250 0.75 18.05 1.44
N LEU A 251 -0.17 18.33 0.51
CA LEU A 251 -0.13 17.77 -0.85
C LEU A 251 1.09 18.25 -1.62
N GLU A 252 1.38 19.54 -1.64
CA GLU A 252 2.59 20.11 -2.26
C GLU A 252 3.86 19.48 -1.67
N LYS A 253 3.91 19.35 -0.35
CA LYS A 253 5.07 18.76 0.34
C LYS A 253 5.32 17.32 -0.06
N ILE A 254 4.28 16.49 -0.17
CA ILE A 254 4.45 15.09 -0.60
C ILE A 254 4.84 15.00 -2.07
N GLU A 255 4.32 15.87 -2.94
CA GLU A 255 4.72 15.94 -4.35
C GLU A 255 6.21 16.31 -4.48
N GLN A 256 6.68 17.34 -3.77
CA GLN A 256 8.10 17.73 -3.77
C GLN A 256 9.00 16.60 -3.26
N LYS A 257 8.57 15.90 -2.20
CA LYS A 257 9.28 14.73 -1.67
C LYS A 257 9.39 13.62 -2.71
N ILE A 258 8.29 13.29 -3.38
CA ILE A 258 8.26 12.27 -4.44
C ILE A 258 9.22 12.66 -5.57
N GLN A 259 9.17 13.91 -6.05
CA GLN A 259 10.07 14.40 -7.10
C GLN A 259 11.54 14.26 -6.70
N THR A 260 11.88 14.66 -5.48
CA THR A 260 13.25 14.53 -4.96
C THR A 260 13.71 13.07 -4.92
N ILE A 261 12.89 12.18 -4.39
CA ILE A 261 13.23 10.76 -4.27
C ILE A 261 13.35 10.10 -5.65
N THR A 262 12.39 10.35 -6.53
CA THR A 262 12.41 9.73 -7.87
C THR A 262 13.55 10.26 -8.74
N LYS A 263 13.92 11.55 -8.57
CA LYS A 263 15.11 12.11 -9.19
C LYS A 263 16.38 11.40 -8.71
N ASN A 264 16.55 11.28 -7.41
CA ASN A 264 17.74 10.60 -6.84
C ASN A 264 17.82 9.13 -7.32
N ILE A 265 16.70 8.43 -7.42
CA ILE A 265 16.68 7.07 -7.95
C ILE A 265 17.13 7.05 -9.41
N LYS A 266 16.62 7.95 -10.25
CA LYS A 266 17.00 8.08 -11.67
C LYS A 266 18.47 8.44 -11.84
N ASP A 267 19.00 9.26 -10.94
CA ASP A 267 20.42 9.66 -10.90
C ASP A 267 21.33 8.58 -10.29
N ASN A 268 20.79 7.39 -9.98
CA ASN A 268 21.52 6.27 -9.36
C ASN A 268 22.15 6.60 -7.98
N ILE A 269 21.51 7.44 -7.19
CA ILE A 269 21.99 7.85 -5.87
C ILE A 269 21.38 6.95 -4.80
N PHE A 270 22.17 6.05 -4.22
CA PHE A 270 21.71 5.05 -3.23
C PHE A 270 22.58 5.00 -1.97
N PRO A 271 22.78 6.13 -1.24
CA PRO A 271 23.60 6.11 -0.03
C PRO A 271 22.97 5.23 1.06
N PRO A 272 23.76 4.44 1.79
CA PRO A 272 23.25 3.72 2.96
C PRO A 272 22.84 4.70 4.06
N LYS A 273 21.78 4.32 4.81
CA LYS A 273 21.34 5.03 6.03
C LYS A 273 21.36 4.04 7.21
N PRO A 274 22.54 3.68 7.73
CA PRO A 274 22.62 2.74 8.83
C PRO A 274 21.99 3.32 10.10
N ASN A 275 21.14 2.51 10.72
CA ASN A 275 20.49 2.82 11.98
C ASN A 275 20.14 1.48 12.65
N SER A 276 20.48 1.29 13.93
CA SER A 276 20.28 0.01 14.63
C SER A 276 18.84 -0.48 14.60
N HIS A 277 17.86 0.41 14.80
CA HIS A 277 16.46 0.06 14.71
C HIS A 277 16.07 -0.38 13.29
N THR A 278 16.33 0.45 12.29
CA THR A 278 16.00 0.16 10.88
C THR A 278 16.71 -1.08 10.36
N CYS A 279 18.01 -1.20 10.65
CA CYS A 279 18.81 -2.34 10.22
C CYS A 279 18.37 -3.65 10.89
N GLY A 280 17.91 -3.61 12.14
CA GLY A 280 17.39 -4.79 12.87
C GLY A 280 16.20 -5.46 12.16
N TYR A 281 15.35 -4.66 11.52
CA TYR A 281 14.17 -5.13 10.77
C TYR A 281 14.37 -5.21 9.25
N CYS A 282 15.57 -4.90 8.75
CA CYS A 282 15.86 -4.88 7.32
C CYS A 282 15.91 -6.32 6.75
N ASP A 283 15.22 -6.54 5.63
CA ASP A 283 15.23 -7.82 4.91
C ASP A 283 16.65 -8.25 4.50
N PHE A 284 17.53 -7.28 4.28
CA PHE A 284 18.91 -7.48 3.81
C PHE A 284 19.97 -7.46 4.93
N LYS A 285 19.56 -7.47 6.20
CA LYS A 285 20.47 -7.35 7.35
C LYS A 285 21.63 -8.36 7.39
N ASN A 286 21.44 -9.53 6.75
CA ASN A 286 22.45 -10.61 6.76
C ASN A 286 23.47 -10.48 5.63
N ILE A 287 23.24 -9.63 4.65
CA ILE A 287 24.11 -9.44 3.48
C ILE A 287 24.56 -7.98 3.30
N CYS A 288 24.04 -7.06 4.12
CA CYS A 288 24.35 -5.63 4.00
C CYS A 288 25.67 -5.30 4.70
N GLU A 289 26.63 -4.81 3.95
CA GLU A 289 27.96 -4.38 4.43
C GLU A 289 27.89 -3.11 5.31
N TYR A 290 26.82 -2.29 5.16
CA TYR A 290 26.60 -1.04 5.91
C TYR A 290 25.69 -1.20 7.13
N LYS A 291 25.40 -2.42 7.53
CA LYS A 291 24.49 -2.67 8.67
C LYS A 291 25.03 -2.06 9.95
N ALA A 292 24.20 -1.22 10.61
CA ALA A 292 24.47 -0.82 11.99
C ALA A 292 24.28 -2.01 12.95
N THR A 293 25.18 -2.17 13.88
CA THR A 293 25.14 -3.16 14.97
C THR A 293 24.27 -2.67 16.12
#